data_1b6cdc0b9d8a40fc5ecaa590921a9799
#
_entry.id   1b6cdc0b9d8a40fc5ecaa590921a9799
#
_cell.length_a   1.000
_cell.length_b   1.000
_cell.length_c   1.000
_cell.angle_alpha   90.00
_cell.angle_beta   90.00
_cell.angle_gamma   90.00
#
_symmetry.space_group_name_H-M   'P 1'
#
loop_
_entity.id
_entity.type
_entity.pdbx_description
1 polymer ?
#
loop_
_entity_poly.entity_id
_entity_poly.type
_entity_poly.pdbx_seq_one_letter_code
_entity_poly.pdbx_strand_id
1 'polypeptide(L)'
;VRLVVATAGKSSSQIDQGDQRRWEVQGTSLTIGRALECDVNLQGPTISRHHCSISCSGDHALLIDHSRNGVFVNGHAVNGQVELRDRDQIKVGTTVFEWSFPWLTLGTSGSNYRVDVRDLWLKGRICGTNLSIEPGQLVALVGGSGTGKSSLLTTIVGQNLDYQGQILINGNELRQSYSAIKQEIGFVPQDDIVHLNLTVEEVLRYSAQLKLPDVEQQRAAVERVLEELQITNRRKALVRELSGGQRKRVSIGVELIADPRILFLDEPTSGLDPGLDKRMMELLRNLADVGRTVALVTHATNNVMLCDQVVFLGQGGHLCYAGPPEQCVGHFGLTGDFSDIYQYLDRSEKDIAAIADNYRPQILAKLPAVSSQANEQ
;
A
#
# COMPACT_ATOMS: atom_id res chain seq x y z
N VAL A 1 -11.25 -12.30 1.62
CA VAL A 1 -12.69 -12.33 1.32
C VAL A 1 -13.00 -13.64 0.62
N ARG A 2 -13.79 -14.51 1.27
CA ARG A 2 -14.21 -15.77 0.65
C ARG A 2 -15.47 -15.48 -0.16
N LEU A 3 -15.40 -15.62 -1.48
CA LEU A 3 -16.56 -15.59 -2.33
C LEU A 3 -17.29 -16.94 -2.18
N VAL A 4 -18.47 -16.92 -1.61
CA VAL A 4 -19.34 -18.10 -1.58
C VAL A 4 -20.32 -17.97 -2.73
N VAL A 5 -20.20 -18.87 -3.70
CA VAL A 5 -21.13 -18.93 -4.83
C VAL A 5 -22.35 -19.74 -4.37
N ALA A 6 -23.47 -19.09 -4.13
CA ALA A 6 -24.75 -19.76 -4.00
C ALA A 6 -25.35 -19.98 -5.39
N THR A 7 -25.36 -21.21 -5.84
CA THR A 7 -26.13 -21.63 -7.02
C THR A 7 -27.59 -21.85 -6.61
N ALA A 8 -28.40 -20.81 -6.68
CA ALA A 8 -29.85 -20.94 -6.64
C ALA A 8 -30.50 -19.79 -7.42
N GLY A 9 -30.79 -20.04 -8.67
CA GLY A 9 -31.90 -19.56 -9.45
C GLY A 9 -32.26 -18.09 -9.40
N LYS A 10 -31.53 -17.25 -10.12
CA LYS A 10 -32.04 -16.08 -10.88
C LYS A 10 -30.96 -15.58 -11.82
N SER A 11 -31.36 -15.17 -12.99
CA SER A 11 -30.65 -14.87 -14.22
C SER A 11 -29.50 -13.83 -14.14
N SER A 12 -28.37 -14.21 -13.58
CA SER A 12 -27.08 -13.63 -13.93
C SER A 12 -26.14 -14.79 -14.29
N SER A 13 -25.68 -14.84 -15.53
CA SER A 13 -24.74 -15.88 -15.96
C SER A 13 -23.35 -15.54 -15.49
N GLN A 14 -22.84 -16.31 -14.53
CA GLN A 14 -21.42 -16.30 -14.20
C GLN A 14 -20.68 -17.05 -15.30
N ILE A 15 -19.76 -16.39 -16.00
CA ILE A 15 -18.90 -17.03 -16.99
C ILE A 15 -17.50 -17.13 -16.38
N ASP A 16 -17.05 -18.36 -16.17
CA ASP A 16 -15.70 -18.69 -15.75
C ASP A 16 -14.86 -18.96 -16.99
N GLN A 17 -14.13 -17.98 -17.48
CA GLN A 17 -13.14 -18.16 -18.56
C GLN A 17 -11.76 -17.81 -17.99
N GLY A 18 -11.04 -18.82 -17.50
CA GLY A 18 -9.69 -18.69 -16.98
C GLY A 18 -9.56 -17.61 -15.90
N ASP A 19 -9.14 -17.92 -14.73
CA ASP A 19 -8.76 -17.11 -13.55
C ASP A 19 -9.47 -15.76 -13.24
N GLN A 20 -10.38 -15.23 -14.08
CA GLN A 20 -11.13 -13.99 -13.83
C GLN A 20 -12.63 -14.24 -13.72
N ARG A 21 -13.19 -14.00 -12.53
CA ARG A 21 -14.65 -14.05 -12.32
C ARG A 21 -15.30 -12.76 -12.79
N ARG A 22 -16.34 -12.89 -13.64
CA ARG A 22 -17.12 -11.77 -14.14
C ARG A 22 -18.61 -12.06 -14.09
N TRP A 23 -19.40 -11.02 -13.91
CA TRP A 23 -20.85 -11.08 -13.89
C TRP A 23 -21.39 -10.16 -14.97
N GLU A 24 -22.28 -10.67 -15.78
CA GLU A 24 -23.00 -9.88 -16.76
C GLU A 24 -24.22 -9.24 -16.09
N VAL A 25 -24.39 -7.94 -16.27
CA VAL A 25 -25.59 -7.25 -15.81
C VAL A 25 -26.70 -7.51 -16.82
N GLN A 26 -27.41 -8.62 -16.61
CA GLN A 26 -28.56 -9.02 -17.43
C GLN A 26 -29.85 -8.48 -16.80
N GLY A 27 -30.68 -7.77 -17.59
CA GLY A 27 -31.94 -7.19 -17.10
C GLY A 27 -31.74 -5.83 -16.45
N THR A 28 -32.49 -5.51 -15.39
CA THR A 28 -32.56 -4.15 -14.83
C THR A 28 -31.55 -3.87 -13.73
N SER A 29 -31.03 -4.87 -13.04
CA SER A 29 -30.09 -4.61 -11.94
C SER A 29 -29.26 -5.85 -11.55
N LEU A 30 -28.02 -5.59 -11.05
CA LEU A 30 -27.14 -6.54 -10.37
C LEU A 30 -26.99 -6.09 -8.92
N THR A 31 -27.19 -7.01 -7.97
CA THR A 31 -27.07 -6.72 -6.54
C THR A 31 -25.78 -7.28 -5.95
N ILE A 32 -25.12 -6.49 -5.09
CA ILE A 32 -23.86 -6.84 -4.41
C ILE A 32 -24.08 -6.73 -2.91
N GLY A 33 -23.72 -7.76 -2.14
CA GLY A 33 -23.85 -7.69 -0.70
C GLY A 33 -23.53 -9.00 0.01
N ARG A 34 -23.74 -9.01 1.34
CA ARG A 34 -23.48 -10.17 2.19
C ARG A 34 -24.64 -11.17 2.21
N ALA A 35 -25.81 -10.77 1.82
CA ALA A 35 -26.99 -11.65 1.80
C ALA A 35 -26.85 -12.70 0.68
N LEU A 36 -27.27 -13.93 0.94
CA LEU A 36 -27.13 -15.04 -0.01
C LEU A 36 -27.97 -14.83 -1.28
N GLU A 37 -28.99 -14.01 -1.20
CA GLU A 37 -29.86 -13.63 -2.32
C GLU A 37 -29.22 -12.58 -3.28
N CYS A 38 -28.06 -11.97 -2.92
CA CYS A 38 -27.36 -11.06 -3.81
C CYS A 38 -26.70 -11.82 -4.97
N ASP A 39 -26.74 -11.23 -6.16
CA ASP A 39 -26.10 -11.77 -7.38
C ASP A 39 -24.59 -11.93 -7.19
N VAL A 40 -23.96 -10.96 -6.54
CA VAL A 40 -22.55 -11.00 -6.10
C VAL A 40 -22.53 -11.10 -4.59
N ASN A 41 -22.32 -12.31 -4.09
CA ASN A 41 -22.22 -12.54 -2.65
C ASN A 41 -20.81 -12.31 -2.13
N LEU A 42 -20.65 -11.30 -1.28
CA LEU A 42 -19.38 -10.93 -0.65
C LEU A 42 -19.47 -11.11 0.86
N GLN A 43 -18.52 -11.80 1.46
CA GLN A 43 -18.44 -11.94 2.89
C GLN A 43 -17.45 -10.93 3.49
N GLY A 44 -17.84 -10.25 4.56
CA GLY A 44 -16.97 -9.32 5.29
C GLY A 44 -17.76 -8.42 6.26
N PRO A 45 -17.11 -7.84 7.32
CA PRO A 45 -17.81 -7.05 8.35
C PRO A 45 -18.23 -5.70 7.85
N THR A 46 -17.47 -5.17 6.91
CA THR A 46 -17.74 -3.87 6.29
C THR A 46 -18.80 -3.96 5.20
N ILE A 47 -19.25 -5.20 4.83
CA ILE A 47 -20.22 -5.42 3.78
C ILE A 47 -21.62 -5.53 4.35
N SER A 48 -22.52 -4.65 3.93
CA SER A 48 -23.94 -4.68 4.29
C SER A 48 -24.66 -5.88 3.65
N ARG A 49 -25.82 -6.31 4.19
CA ARG A 49 -26.61 -7.40 3.61
C ARG A 49 -26.92 -7.14 2.13
N HIS A 50 -27.45 -5.98 1.82
CA HIS A 50 -27.51 -5.39 0.47
C HIS A 50 -26.59 -4.17 0.50
N HIS A 51 -25.45 -4.25 -0.19
CA HIS A 51 -24.42 -3.23 -0.06
C HIS A 51 -24.56 -2.16 -1.16
N CYS A 52 -24.67 -2.58 -2.40
CA CYS A 52 -24.98 -1.72 -3.52
C CYS A 52 -25.67 -2.50 -4.63
N SER A 53 -26.22 -1.75 -5.60
CA SER A 53 -26.77 -2.31 -6.82
C SER A 53 -26.29 -1.53 -8.03
N ILE A 54 -26.13 -2.21 -9.16
CA ILE A 54 -25.84 -1.60 -10.46
C ILE A 54 -27.08 -1.81 -11.35
N SER A 55 -27.69 -0.73 -11.82
CA SER A 55 -28.81 -0.78 -12.73
C SER A 55 -28.40 -0.24 -14.09
N CYS A 56 -28.81 -0.93 -15.18
CA CYS A 56 -28.52 -0.53 -16.53
C CYS A 56 -29.80 -0.09 -17.25
N SER A 57 -29.70 1.03 -17.99
CA SER A 57 -30.75 1.53 -18.88
C SER A 57 -30.11 1.98 -20.20
N GLY A 58 -30.26 1.15 -21.25
CA GLY A 58 -29.49 1.31 -22.48
C GLY A 58 -27.98 1.18 -22.20
N ASP A 59 -27.17 2.11 -22.66
CA ASP A 59 -25.71 2.11 -22.45
C ASP A 59 -25.29 2.79 -21.13
N HIS A 60 -26.24 3.26 -20.32
CA HIS A 60 -25.98 3.91 -19.03
C HIS A 60 -26.06 2.90 -17.89
N ALA A 61 -25.07 2.90 -17.03
CA ALA A 61 -25.04 2.12 -15.81
C ALA A 61 -24.99 3.03 -14.59
N LEU A 62 -25.88 2.82 -13.64
CA LEU A 62 -26.00 3.59 -12.40
C LEU A 62 -25.71 2.68 -11.22
N LEU A 63 -24.68 3.01 -10.43
CA LEU A 63 -24.40 2.37 -9.16
C LEU A 63 -25.11 3.12 -8.04
N ILE A 64 -25.86 2.39 -7.20
CA ILE A 64 -26.59 2.92 -6.06
C ILE A 64 -26.01 2.31 -4.79
N ASP A 65 -25.59 3.15 -3.86
CA ASP A 65 -25.07 2.73 -2.56
C ASP A 65 -26.21 2.56 -1.55
N HIS A 66 -26.31 1.37 -0.95
CA HIS A 66 -27.25 1.04 0.13
C HIS A 66 -26.52 0.72 1.43
N SER A 67 -25.19 0.92 1.45
CA SER A 67 -24.34 0.44 2.52
C SER A 67 -24.26 1.38 3.72
N ARG A 68 -23.73 0.86 4.83
CA ARG A 68 -23.38 1.65 6.02
C ARG A 68 -21.95 2.18 5.99
N ASN A 69 -21.07 1.49 5.26
CA ASN A 69 -19.63 1.76 5.25
C ASN A 69 -19.14 2.40 3.95
N GLY A 70 -20.06 2.63 3.01
CA GLY A 70 -19.79 3.29 1.73
C GLY A 70 -19.27 2.35 0.64
N VAL A 71 -19.62 2.71 -0.60
CA VAL A 71 -19.02 2.21 -1.84
C VAL A 71 -18.10 3.29 -2.38
N PHE A 72 -17.04 2.90 -3.04
CA PHE A 72 -16.12 3.86 -3.66
C PHE A 72 -15.98 3.55 -5.15
N VAL A 73 -16.03 4.59 -5.97
CA VAL A 73 -15.75 4.51 -7.40
C VAL A 73 -14.51 5.36 -7.69
N ASN A 74 -13.47 4.74 -8.24
CA ASN A 74 -12.17 5.37 -8.50
C ASN A 74 -11.58 6.07 -7.25
N GLY A 75 -11.76 5.46 -6.06
CA GLY A 75 -11.30 5.99 -4.78
C GLY A 75 -12.20 7.07 -4.15
N HIS A 76 -13.23 7.56 -4.84
CA HIS A 76 -14.18 8.54 -4.31
C HIS A 76 -15.41 7.86 -3.71
N ALA A 77 -15.82 8.31 -2.52
CA ALA A 77 -17.02 7.79 -1.87
C ALA A 77 -18.27 8.17 -2.68
N VAL A 78 -19.15 7.18 -2.89
CA VAL A 78 -20.42 7.39 -3.57
C VAL A 78 -21.44 7.97 -2.58
N ASN A 79 -22.00 9.12 -2.90
CA ASN A 79 -23.07 9.74 -2.12
C ASN A 79 -24.43 9.41 -2.74
N GLY A 80 -25.00 8.28 -2.32
CA GLY A 80 -26.28 7.77 -2.80
C GLY A 80 -26.16 7.04 -4.14
N GLN A 81 -25.80 7.71 -5.24
CA GLN A 81 -25.67 7.08 -6.55
C GLN A 81 -24.60 7.77 -7.42
N VAL A 82 -24.05 7.00 -8.38
CA VAL A 82 -23.09 7.50 -9.37
C VAL A 82 -23.25 6.77 -10.70
N GLU A 83 -23.12 7.48 -11.81
CA GLU A 83 -23.08 6.89 -13.14
C GLU A 83 -21.69 6.27 -13.39
N LEU A 84 -21.67 4.98 -13.81
CA LEU A 84 -20.46 4.25 -14.09
C LEU A 84 -20.00 4.47 -15.53
N ARG A 85 -18.70 4.62 -15.70
CA ARG A 85 -18.00 4.71 -16.99
C ARG A 85 -17.15 3.47 -17.23
N ASP A 86 -16.81 3.24 -18.49
CA ASP A 86 -15.91 2.13 -18.83
C ASP A 86 -14.58 2.22 -18.08
N ARG A 87 -14.14 1.07 -17.53
CA ARG A 87 -12.95 0.89 -16.68
C ARG A 87 -13.02 1.53 -15.29
N ASP A 88 -14.21 1.94 -14.83
CA ASP A 88 -14.35 2.40 -13.43
C ASP A 88 -14.02 1.26 -12.46
N GLN A 89 -13.24 1.60 -11.43
CA GLN A 89 -12.93 0.71 -10.34
C GLN A 89 -13.94 0.91 -9.20
N ILE A 90 -14.69 -0.14 -8.89
CA ILE A 90 -15.71 -0.13 -7.84
C ILE A 90 -15.16 -0.90 -6.64
N LYS A 91 -14.97 -0.23 -5.50
CA LYS A 91 -14.53 -0.87 -4.27
C LYS A 91 -15.70 -1.06 -3.31
N VAL A 92 -15.91 -2.32 -2.91
CA VAL A 92 -16.94 -2.78 -1.97
C VAL A 92 -16.24 -3.51 -0.81
N GLY A 93 -16.09 -2.84 0.32
CA GLY A 93 -15.25 -3.34 1.41
C GLY A 93 -13.79 -3.44 0.97
N THR A 94 -13.21 -4.65 1.00
CA THR A 94 -11.84 -4.93 0.52
C THR A 94 -11.81 -5.47 -0.92
N THR A 95 -12.97 -5.67 -1.54
CA THR A 95 -13.09 -6.23 -2.90
C THR A 95 -13.14 -5.10 -3.92
N VAL A 96 -12.34 -5.21 -4.95
CA VAL A 96 -12.34 -4.26 -6.09
C VAL A 96 -12.90 -4.98 -7.31
N PHE A 97 -13.77 -4.28 -8.01
CA PHE A 97 -14.30 -4.69 -9.31
C PHE A 97 -13.91 -3.66 -10.36
N GLU A 98 -13.76 -4.11 -11.59
CA GLU A 98 -13.67 -3.26 -12.77
C GLU A 98 -14.99 -3.34 -13.55
N TRP A 99 -15.53 -2.17 -13.89
CA TRP A 99 -16.72 -2.06 -14.72
C TRP A 99 -16.34 -1.92 -16.19
N SER A 100 -16.87 -2.76 -17.04
CA SER A 100 -16.81 -2.62 -18.50
C SER A 100 -18.13 -3.14 -19.08
N PHE A 101 -18.98 -2.22 -19.49
CA PHE A 101 -20.35 -2.54 -19.92
C PHE A 101 -20.41 -3.72 -20.90
N PRO A 102 -21.28 -4.70 -20.68
CA PRO A 102 -22.20 -4.86 -19.53
C PRO A 102 -21.64 -5.72 -18.39
N TRP A 103 -20.30 -5.77 -18.22
CA TRP A 103 -19.62 -6.70 -17.35
C TRP A 103 -19.10 -6.01 -16.07
N LEU A 104 -19.41 -6.64 -14.94
CA LEU A 104 -18.70 -6.42 -13.68
C LEU A 104 -17.66 -7.53 -13.53
N THR A 105 -16.40 -7.21 -13.65
CA THR A 105 -15.30 -8.16 -13.51
C THR A 105 -14.73 -8.04 -12.10
N LEU A 106 -14.54 -9.19 -11.42
CA LEU A 106 -13.73 -9.17 -10.21
C LEU A 106 -12.35 -8.68 -10.65
N GLY A 107 -12.04 -7.46 -10.25
CA GLY A 107 -10.68 -6.98 -10.39
C GLY A 107 -9.82 -8.06 -9.77
N THR A 108 -8.91 -8.63 -10.54
CA THR A 108 -7.77 -9.24 -9.90
C THR A 108 -7.39 -8.19 -8.88
N SER A 109 -7.37 -8.55 -7.59
CA SER A 109 -6.70 -7.74 -6.59
C SER A 109 -5.27 -7.63 -7.09
N GLY A 110 -5.13 -6.93 -8.21
CA GLY A 110 -3.88 -6.62 -8.85
C GLY A 110 -3.21 -5.78 -7.81
N SER A 111 -2.27 -6.37 -7.18
CA SER A 111 -1.32 -5.90 -6.22
C SER A 111 -0.60 -4.61 -6.63
N ASN A 112 -1.17 -3.83 -7.50
CA ASN A 112 -0.49 -2.76 -8.20
C ASN A 112 -0.84 -1.40 -7.59
N TYR A 113 -0.44 -1.19 -6.34
CA TYR A 113 -0.55 0.13 -5.73
C TYR A 113 0.70 0.95 -6.05
N ARG A 114 0.52 1.90 -6.97
CA ARG A 114 1.48 2.95 -7.30
C ARG A 114 1.33 4.12 -6.35
N VAL A 115 2.45 4.68 -5.92
CA VAL A 115 2.49 5.91 -5.11
C VAL A 115 3.24 6.99 -5.87
N ASP A 116 2.57 8.09 -6.18
CA ASP A 116 3.18 9.26 -6.81
C ASP A 116 3.15 10.45 -5.85
N VAL A 117 4.30 11.01 -5.58
CA VAL A 117 4.49 12.24 -4.79
C VAL A 117 4.86 13.36 -5.75
N ARG A 118 4.13 14.47 -5.70
CA ARG A 118 4.33 15.60 -6.63
C ARG A 118 4.48 16.90 -5.86
N ASP A 119 5.62 17.52 -6.05
CA ASP A 119 5.98 18.81 -5.48
C ASP A 119 5.61 18.92 -4.00
N LEU A 120 5.99 17.89 -3.23
CA LEU A 120 5.64 17.76 -1.82
C LEU A 120 6.51 18.70 -0.97
N TRP A 121 5.82 19.57 -0.22
CA TRP A 121 6.44 20.47 0.75
C TRP A 121 5.90 20.21 2.15
N LEU A 122 6.81 20.04 3.09
CA LEU A 122 6.49 19.96 4.51
C LEU A 122 7.42 20.93 5.26
N LYS A 123 6.85 21.91 5.91
CA LYS A 123 7.59 23.03 6.53
C LYS A 123 8.80 22.56 7.36
N GLY A 124 10.00 22.99 6.94
CA GLY A 124 11.26 22.69 7.62
C GLY A 124 11.70 21.21 7.56
N ARG A 125 11.08 20.37 6.70
CA ARG A 125 11.38 18.93 6.63
C ARG A 125 11.47 18.35 5.23
N ILE A 126 10.68 18.85 4.28
CA ILE A 126 10.63 18.35 2.89
C ILE A 126 10.50 19.54 1.96
N CYS A 127 11.31 19.57 0.91
CA CYS A 127 11.41 20.67 -0.05
C CYS A 127 11.18 20.20 -1.48
N GLY A 128 9.93 20.32 -1.98
CA GLY A 128 9.57 20.09 -3.38
C GLY A 128 9.89 18.68 -3.87
N THR A 129 9.67 17.67 -3.03
CA THR A 129 9.97 16.27 -3.35
C THR A 129 9.01 15.74 -4.41
N ASN A 130 9.60 15.12 -5.44
CA ASN A 130 8.92 14.38 -6.48
C ASN A 130 9.41 12.93 -6.47
N LEU A 131 8.52 11.95 -6.35
CA LEU A 131 8.87 10.55 -6.24
C LEU A 131 7.76 9.69 -6.81
N SER A 132 8.13 8.64 -7.54
CA SER A 132 7.22 7.57 -7.92
C SER A 132 7.72 6.23 -7.38
N ILE A 133 6.82 5.47 -6.77
CA ILE A 133 7.04 4.09 -6.34
C ILE A 133 6.10 3.23 -7.19
N GLU A 134 6.71 2.40 -8.04
CA GLU A 134 5.94 1.50 -8.89
C GLU A 134 5.37 0.32 -8.10
N PRO A 135 4.28 -0.27 -8.59
CA PRO A 135 3.68 -1.43 -7.96
C PRO A 135 4.64 -2.61 -7.79
N GLY A 136 4.61 -3.25 -6.62
CA GLY A 136 5.45 -4.41 -6.34
C GLY A 136 6.94 -4.11 -6.13
N GLN A 137 7.33 -2.84 -6.07
CA GLN A 137 8.71 -2.46 -5.78
C GLN A 137 9.04 -2.55 -4.29
N LEU A 138 10.30 -2.92 -4.02
CA LEU A 138 10.98 -2.69 -2.75
C LEU A 138 11.82 -1.42 -2.87
N VAL A 139 11.47 -0.38 -2.10
CA VAL A 139 12.11 0.94 -2.16
C VAL A 139 12.78 1.28 -0.83
N ALA A 140 14.05 1.67 -0.87
CA ALA A 140 14.78 2.15 0.30
C ALA A 140 14.90 3.69 0.29
N LEU A 141 14.40 4.35 1.34
CA LEU A 141 14.63 5.76 1.61
C LEU A 141 15.85 5.88 2.51
N VAL A 142 16.90 6.48 1.99
CA VAL A 142 18.20 6.60 2.65
C VAL A 142 18.65 8.08 2.75
N GLY A 143 19.61 8.36 3.60
CA GLY A 143 20.14 9.71 3.82
C GLY A 143 20.55 9.91 5.28
N GLY A 144 21.22 11.01 5.57
CA GLY A 144 21.69 11.37 6.91
C GLY A 144 20.57 11.48 7.95
N SER A 145 20.94 11.60 9.23
CA SER A 145 19.97 11.86 10.29
C SER A 145 19.33 13.25 10.08
N GLY A 146 18.04 13.36 10.32
CA GLY A 146 17.31 14.63 10.19
C GLY A 146 16.98 15.09 8.75
N THR A 147 17.31 14.31 7.72
CA THR A 147 17.01 14.67 6.31
C THR A 147 15.53 14.51 5.90
N GLY A 148 14.63 14.19 6.83
CA GLY A 148 13.20 14.16 6.57
C GLY A 148 12.64 12.81 6.10
N LYS A 149 13.41 11.71 6.10
CA LYS A 149 12.98 10.36 5.65
C LYS A 149 11.70 9.88 6.32
N SER A 150 11.69 9.82 7.66
CA SER A 150 10.50 9.40 8.43
C SER A 150 9.35 10.40 8.26
N SER A 151 9.65 11.68 8.07
CA SER A 151 8.62 12.69 7.78
C SER A 151 7.98 12.48 6.41
N LEU A 152 8.77 12.14 5.38
CA LEU A 152 8.27 11.78 4.07
C LEU A 152 7.39 10.52 4.16
N LEU A 153 7.91 9.48 4.83
CA LEU A 153 7.20 8.22 4.99
C LEU A 153 5.85 8.41 5.70
N THR A 154 5.83 9.08 6.87
CA THR A 154 4.60 9.31 7.65
C THR A 154 3.59 10.21 6.92
N THR A 155 4.07 11.12 6.07
CA THR A 155 3.19 11.95 5.22
C THR A 155 2.56 11.11 4.12
N ILE A 156 3.30 10.22 3.45
CA ILE A 156 2.77 9.30 2.42
C ILE A 156 1.77 8.32 3.04
N VAL A 157 1.99 7.87 4.28
CA VAL A 157 1.06 7.00 5.02
C VAL A 157 -0.25 7.71 5.36
N GLY A 158 -0.28 9.04 5.33
CA GLY A 158 -1.45 9.85 5.69
C GLY A 158 -1.56 10.15 7.19
N GLN A 159 -0.50 9.95 7.98
CA GLN A 159 -0.46 10.37 9.39
C GLN A 159 -0.34 11.90 9.53
N ASN A 160 0.24 12.56 8.54
CA ASN A 160 0.28 14.01 8.45
C ASN A 160 -0.32 14.44 7.10
N LEU A 161 -1.44 15.14 7.14
CA LEU A 161 -2.14 15.65 5.97
C LEU A 161 -1.93 17.17 5.75
N ASP A 162 -1.14 17.83 6.63
CA ASP A 162 -0.79 19.24 6.51
C ASP A 162 0.51 19.40 5.69
N TYR A 163 0.40 19.27 4.38
CA TYR A 163 1.47 19.43 3.41
C TYR A 163 1.00 20.21 2.20
N GLN A 164 1.92 20.79 1.42
CA GLN A 164 1.65 21.34 0.09
C GLN A 164 2.06 20.32 -0.98
N GLY A 165 1.49 20.43 -2.18
CA GLY A 165 1.68 19.46 -3.26
C GLY A 165 0.64 18.34 -3.23
N GLN A 166 0.94 17.24 -3.89
CA GLN A 166 0.02 16.11 -4.08
C GLN A 166 0.69 14.79 -3.75
N ILE A 167 -0.07 13.90 -3.12
CA ILE A 167 0.28 12.48 -2.97
C ILE A 167 -0.86 11.70 -3.59
N LEU A 168 -0.54 10.92 -4.61
CA LEU A 168 -1.51 10.13 -5.36
C LEU A 168 -1.24 8.64 -5.11
N ILE A 169 -2.28 7.90 -4.75
CA ILE A 169 -2.23 6.44 -4.67
C ILE A 169 -3.15 5.90 -5.76
N ASN A 170 -2.55 5.22 -6.75
CA ASN A 170 -3.25 4.80 -7.97
C ASN A 170 -3.98 5.97 -8.67
N GLY A 171 -3.35 7.15 -8.71
CA GLY A 171 -3.92 8.34 -9.33
C GLY A 171 -4.93 9.10 -8.48
N ASN A 172 -5.36 8.56 -7.33
CA ASN A 172 -6.31 9.22 -6.42
C ASN A 172 -5.57 10.01 -5.35
N GLU A 173 -5.96 11.26 -5.13
CA GLU A 173 -5.33 12.14 -4.15
C GLU A 173 -5.57 11.61 -2.72
N LEU A 174 -4.48 11.48 -1.95
CA LEU A 174 -4.47 10.84 -0.63
C LEU A 174 -5.48 11.46 0.33
N ARG A 175 -5.53 12.81 0.43
CA ARG A 175 -6.43 13.50 1.37
C ARG A 175 -7.89 13.18 1.11
N GLN A 176 -8.28 13.07 -0.17
CA GLN A 176 -9.66 12.83 -0.58
C GLN A 176 -10.04 11.36 -0.46
N SER A 177 -9.08 10.45 -0.72
CA SER A 177 -9.31 9.01 -0.77
C SER A 177 -8.84 8.25 0.47
N TYR A 178 -8.32 8.94 1.51
CA TYR A 178 -7.69 8.30 2.67
C TYR A 178 -8.58 7.28 3.36
N SER A 179 -9.87 7.59 3.56
CA SER A 179 -10.82 6.67 4.19
C SER A 179 -11.01 5.36 3.41
N ALA A 180 -10.87 5.41 2.08
CA ALA A 180 -10.99 4.26 1.19
C ALA A 180 -9.73 3.39 1.17
N ILE A 181 -8.54 4.02 1.29
CA ILE A 181 -7.26 3.34 1.07
C ILE A 181 -6.49 3.00 2.35
N LYS A 182 -6.85 3.59 3.49
CA LYS A 182 -6.15 3.38 4.77
C LYS A 182 -6.01 1.92 5.20
N GLN A 183 -6.93 1.05 4.78
CA GLN A 183 -6.89 -0.39 5.09
C GLN A 183 -5.91 -1.16 4.19
N GLU A 184 -5.53 -0.55 3.05
CA GLU A 184 -4.56 -1.10 2.10
C GLU A 184 -3.13 -0.71 2.46
N ILE A 185 -2.96 0.17 3.46
CA ILE A 185 -1.66 0.68 3.91
C ILE A 185 -1.34 0.09 5.27
N GLY A 186 -0.22 -0.64 5.35
CA GLY A 186 0.40 -1.05 6.60
C GLY A 186 1.57 -0.10 6.94
N PHE A 187 1.71 0.24 8.21
CA PHE A 187 2.82 1.07 8.69
C PHE A 187 3.45 0.46 9.93
N VAL A 188 4.73 0.15 9.84
CA VAL A 188 5.55 -0.36 10.94
C VAL A 188 6.48 0.74 11.43
N PRO A 189 6.25 1.31 12.61
CA PRO A 189 7.11 2.36 13.17
C PRO A 189 8.47 1.81 13.62
N GLN A 190 9.40 2.71 13.91
CA GLN A 190 10.75 2.38 14.36
C GLN A 190 10.71 1.56 15.68
N ASP A 191 9.90 1.99 16.63
CA ASP A 191 9.71 1.28 17.90
C ASP A 191 8.73 0.09 17.72
N ASP A 192 9.04 -1.03 18.37
CA ASP A 192 8.18 -2.21 18.35
C ASP A 192 6.94 -2.00 19.24
N ILE A 193 5.79 -1.72 18.66
CA ILE A 193 4.52 -1.56 19.37
C ILE A 193 3.83 -2.92 19.52
N VAL A 194 4.42 -3.79 20.31
CA VAL A 194 3.88 -5.15 20.58
C VAL A 194 3.87 -5.45 22.06
N HIS A 195 2.86 -6.18 22.52
CA HIS A 195 2.74 -6.57 23.92
C HIS A 195 3.77 -7.64 24.31
N LEU A 196 4.77 -7.28 25.12
CA LEU A 196 5.89 -8.15 25.48
C LEU A 196 5.49 -9.40 26.29
N ASN A 197 4.37 -9.35 27.04
CA ASN A 197 3.89 -10.41 27.90
C ASN A 197 2.89 -11.38 27.22
N LEU A 198 2.63 -11.20 25.94
CA LEU A 198 1.83 -12.10 25.14
C LEU A 198 2.75 -13.02 24.31
N THR A 199 2.24 -14.17 23.94
CA THR A 199 2.89 -15.02 22.94
C THR A 199 2.75 -14.43 21.55
N VAL A 200 3.61 -14.82 20.63
CA VAL A 200 3.54 -14.41 19.21
C VAL A 200 2.14 -14.68 18.64
N GLU A 201 1.62 -15.89 18.88
CA GLU A 201 0.28 -16.26 18.41
C GLU A 201 -0.83 -15.39 19.00
N GLU A 202 -0.75 -15.06 20.29
CA GLU A 202 -1.73 -14.18 20.93
C GLU A 202 -1.70 -12.77 20.37
N VAL A 203 -0.51 -12.20 20.12
CA VAL A 203 -0.39 -10.88 19.51
C VAL A 203 -1.05 -10.85 18.13
N LEU A 204 -0.72 -11.82 17.28
CA LEU A 204 -1.29 -11.90 15.93
C LEU A 204 -2.80 -12.18 15.98
N ARG A 205 -3.26 -13.04 16.88
CA ARG A 205 -4.69 -13.34 17.05
C ARG A 205 -5.48 -12.12 17.51
N TYR A 206 -4.99 -11.35 18.48
CA TYR A 206 -5.68 -10.14 18.90
C TYR A 206 -5.69 -9.08 17.81
N SER A 207 -4.60 -8.93 17.04
CA SER A 207 -4.60 -8.08 15.86
C SER A 207 -5.63 -8.53 14.83
N ALA A 208 -5.74 -9.85 14.60
CA ALA A 208 -6.72 -10.40 13.68
C ALA A 208 -8.18 -10.13 14.15
N GLN A 209 -8.45 -10.25 15.45
CA GLN A 209 -9.77 -9.95 16.03
C GLN A 209 -10.16 -8.47 15.84
N LEU A 210 -9.20 -7.55 15.90
CA LEU A 210 -9.44 -6.12 15.71
C LEU A 210 -9.62 -5.73 14.25
N LYS A 211 -8.89 -6.40 13.33
CA LYS A 211 -8.83 -6.01 11.91
C LYS A 211 -9.73 -6.85 11.00
N LEU A 212 -10.08 -8.07 11.41
CA LEU A 212 -10.85 -9.04 10.62
C LEU A 212 -12.11 -9.51 11.36
N PRO A 213 -13.21 -9.68 10.65
CA PRO A 213 -14.52 -9.92 11.29
C PRO A 213 -14.87 -11.36 11.58
N ASP A 214 -14.36 -12.26 10.72
CA ASP A 214 -14.73 -13.67 10.74
C ASP A 214 -13.62 -14.50 11.39
N VAL A 215 -14.00 -15.40 12.29
CA VAL A 215 -13.09 -16.26 13.05
C VAL A 215 -12.26 -17.18 12.15
N GLU A 216 -12.82 -17.68 11.05
CA GLU A 216 -12.05 -18.48 10.09
C GLU A 216 -11.01 -17.64 9.37
N GLN A 217 -11.38 -16.43 8.94
CA GLN A 217 -10.45 -15.48 8.32
C GLN A 217 -9.34 -15.08 9.30
N GLN A 218 -9.67 -14.85 10.58
CA GLN A 218 -8.71 -14.54 11.63
C GLN A 218 -7.67 -15.66 11.77
N ARG A 219 -8.12 -16.91 11.84
CA ARG A 219 -7.22 -18.08 11.94
C ARG A 219 -6.35 -18.23 10.72
N ALA A 220 -6.94 -18.15 9.53
CA ALA A 220 -6.20 -18.24 8.26
C ALA A 220 -5.15 -17.13 8.13
N ALA A 221 -5.46 -15.90 8.54
CA ALA A 221 -4.52 -14.79 8.52
C ALA A 221 -3.35 -14.99 9.48
N VAL A 222 -3.61 -15.52 10.68
CA VAL A 222 -2.53 -15.81 11.66
C VAL A 222 -1.58 -16.88 11.11
N GLU A 223 -2.10 -17.99 10.57
CA GLU A 223 -1.24 -19.04 9.98
C GLU A 223 -0.43 -18.48 8.80
N ARG A 224 -1.07 -17.79 7.85
CA ARG A 224 -0.40 -17.15 6.73
C ARG A 224 0.74 -16.22 7.18
N VAL A 225 0.49 -15.35 8.14
CA VAL A 225 1.49 -14.38 8.63
C VAL A 225 2.65 -15.07 9.35
N LEU A 226 2.38 -16.11 10.14
CA LEU A 226 3.45 -16.89 10.79
C LEU A 226 4.38 -17.56 9.76
N GLU A 227 3.84 -18.04 8.65
CA GLU A 227 4.59 -18.65 7.54
C GLU A 227 5.36 -17.58 6.75
N GLU A 228 4.69 -16.50 6.29
CA GLU A 228 5.32 -15.41 5.55
C GLU A 228 6.52 -14.81 6.29
N LEU A 229 6.39 -14.66 7.61
CA LEU A 229 7.44 -14.10 8.46
C LEU A 229 8.47 -15.13 8.96
N GLN A 230 8.28 -16.41 8.65
CA GLN A 230 9.18 -17.50 9.05
C GLN A 230 9.38 -17.57 10.58
N ILE A 231 8.31 -17.37 11.36
CA ILE A 231 8.32 -17.39 12.83
C ILE A 231 7.38 -18.44 13.43
N THR A 232 6.90 -19.38 12.64
CA THR A 232 5.98 -20.46 13.07
C THR A 232 6.54 -21.26 14.25
N ASN A 233 7.87 -21.50 14.27
CA ASN A 233 8.56 -22.20 15.35
C ASN A 233 8.61 -21.42 16.67
N ARG A 234 8.26 -20.14 16.66
CA ARG A 234 8.22 -19.24 17.83
C ARG A 234 6.80 -18.86 18.26
N ARG A 235 5.78 -19.44 17.64
CA ARG A 235 4.37 -19.07 17.87
C ARG A 235 3.96 -19.06 19.36
N LYS A 236 4.50 -19.97 20.18
CA LYS A 236 4.23 -20.09 21.61
C LYS A 236 5.21 -19.34 22.52
N ALA A 237 6.26 -18.77 21.97
CA ALA A 237 7.23 -17.99 22.73
C ALA A 237 6.62 -16.62 23.13
N LEU A 238 6.96 -16.14 24.32
CA LEU A 238 6.60 -14.78 24.73
C LEU A 238 7.41 -13.77 23.89
N VAL A 239 6.77 -12.66 23.52
CA VAL A 239 7.44 -11.63 22.70
C VAL A 239 8.71 -11.08 23.36
N ARG A 240 8.74 -10.97 24.70
CA ARG A 240 9.93 -10.56 25.45
C ARG A 240 11.13 -11.51 25.32
N GLU A 241 10.89 -12.77 24.96
CA GLU A 241 11.93 -13.81 24.83
C GLU A 241 12.52 -13.85 23.42
N LEU A 242 11.97 -13.08 22.50
CA LEU A 242 12.41 -13.01 21.12
C LEU A 242 13.65 -12.14 20.95
N SER A 243 14.52 -12.51 19.99
CA SER A 243 15.58 -11.62 19.53
C SER A 243 14.98 -10.34 18.89
N GLY A 244 15.76 -9.26 18.78
CA GLY A 244 15.31 -8.01 18.16
C GLY A 244 14.71 -8.23 16.78
N GLY A 245 15.38 -8.98 15.90
CA GLY A 245 14.88 -9.30 14.57
C GLY A 245 13.58 -10.14 14.57
N GLN A 246 13.44 -11.07 15.50
CA GLN A 246 12.20 -11.85 15.66
C GLN A 246 11.05 -10.96 16.14
N ARG A 247 11.32 -10.04 17.09
CA ARG A 247 10.33 -9.09 17.58
C ARG A 247 9.88 -8.12 16.50
N LYS A 248 10.83 -7.60 15.68
CA LYS A 248 10.51 -6.76 14.53
C LYS A 248 9.62 -7.51 13.51
N ARG A 249 9.87 -8.81 13.28
CA ARG A 249 8.98 -9.63 12.44
C ARG A 249 7.57 -9.71 13.02
N VAL A 250 7.41 -9.84 14.34
CA VAL A 250 6.06 -9.81 14.97
C VAL A 250 5.39 -8.45 14.75
N SER A 251 6.12 -7.32 14.90
CA SER A 251 5.60 -5.98 14.60
C SER A 251 5.12 -5.87 13.16
N ILE A 252 5.89 -6.38 12.19
CA ILE A 252 5.49 -6.46 10.78
C ILE A 252 4.23 -7.34 10.64
N GLY A 253 4.16 -8.45 11.34
CA GLY A 253 3.04 -9.38 11.33
C GLY A 253 1.73 -8.75 11.76
N VAL A 254 1.75 -7.87 12.76
CA VAL A 254 0.57 -7.12 13.21
C VAL A 254 -0.04 -6.31 12.05
N GLU A 255 0.79 -5.74 11.19
CA GLU A 255 0.31 -5.02 10.02
C GLU A 255 -0.13 -5.96 8.89
N LEU A 256 0.60 -7.04 8.64
CA LEU A 256 0.30 -8.01 7.59
C LEU A 256 -1.01 -8.79 7.81
N ILE A 257 -1.55 -8.82 9.03
CA ILE A 257 -2.83 -9.49 9.33
C ILE A 257 -3.97 -9.00 8.41
N ALA A 258 -4.01 -7.69 8.14
CA ALA A 258 -5.02 -7.10 7.26
C ALA A 258 -4.74 -7.30 5.77
N ASP A 259 -3.63 -7.93 5.42
CA ASP A 259 -3.14 -8.12 4.05
C ASP A 259 -3.01 -6.80 3.26
N PRO A 260 -2.26 -5.82 3.78
CA PRO A 260 -2.11 -4.52 3.12
C PRO A 260 -1.37 -4.67 1.78
N ARG A 261 -1.72 -3.83 0.82
CA ARG A 261 -1.09 -3.80 -0.51
C ARG A 261 0.17 -2.95 -0.54
N ILE A 262 0.22 -1.96 0.34
CA ILE A 262 1.40 -1.11 0.54
C ILE A 262 1.88 -1.29 1.98
N LEU A 263 3.17 -1.51 2.15
CA LEU A 263 3.79 -1.64 3.46
C LEU A 263 4.91 -0.61 3.60
N PHE A 264 4.78 0.26 4.58
CA PHE A 264 5.78 1.24 4.95
C PHE A 264 6.45 0.84 6.26
N LEU A 265 7.79 0.92 6.31
CA LEU A 265 8.55 0.55 7.50
C LEU A 265 9.57 1.66 7.84
N ASP A 266 9.54 2.11 9.08
CA ASP A 266 10.53 3.06 9.58
C ASP A 266 11.63 2.31 10.33
N GLU A 267 12.83 2.30 9.76
CA GLU A 267 14.04 1.65 10.27
C GLU A 267 13.85 0.18 10.75
N PRO A 268 13.31 -0.72 9.90
CA PRO A 268 13.00 -2.10 10.32
C PRO A 268 14.24 -2.92 10.66
N THR A 269 15.43 -2.47 10.28
CA THR A 269 16.71 -3.15 10.50
C THR A 269 17.58 -2.46 11.57
N SER A 270 17.09 -1.39 12.19
CA SER A 270 17.83 -0.66 13.22
C SER A 270 18.17 -1.57 14.41
N GLY A 271 19.42 -1.53 14.83
CA GLY A 271 19.92 -2.33 15.96
C GLY A 271 20.08 -3.84 15.69
N LEU A 272 19.93 -4.28 14.45
CA LEU A 272 20.21 -5.66 14.05
C LEU A 272 21.68 -5.84 13.66
N ASP A 273 22.22 -7.03 13.93
CA ASP A 273 23.53 -7.40 13.37
C ASP A 273 23.43 -7.57 11.83
N PRO A 274 24.57 -7.53 11.10
CA PRO A 274 24.56 -7.59 9.63
C PRO A 274 23.88 -8.83 9.04
N GLY A 275 23.92 -9.96 9.75
CA GLY A 275 23.27 -11.20 9.30
C GLY A 275 21.75 -11.14 9.46
N LEU A 276 21.26 -10.53 10.55
CA LEU A 276 19.84 -10.32 10.78
C LEU A 276 19.28 -9.21 9.86
N ASP A 277 20.05 -8.15 9.62
CA ASP A 277 19.71 -7.10 8.65
C ASP A 277 19.48 -7.70 7.25
N LYS A 278 20.43 -8.53 6.75
CA LYS A 278 20.28 -9.21 5.46
C LYS A 278 19.01 -10.06 5.41
N ARG A 279 18.75 -10.87 6.43
CA ARG A 279 17.55 -11.73 6.49
C ARG A 279 16.25 -10.90 6.53
N MET A 280 16.29 -9.73 7.15
CA MET A 280 15.13 -8.82 7.16
C MET A 280 14.90 -8.23 5.76
N MET A 281 15.95 -7.79 5.08
CA MET A 281 15.86 -7.29 3.72
C MET A 281 15.40 -8.37 2.72
N GLU A 282 15.87 -9.60 2.86
CA GLU A 282 15.38 -10.76 2.08
C GLU A 282 13.90 -11.04 2.34
N LEU A 283 13.44 -10.92 3.59
CA LEU A 283 12.02 -11.05 3.93
C LEU A 283 11.18 -9.96 3.24
N LEU A 284 11.63 -8.70 3.32
CA LEU A 284 10.94 -7.57 2.68
C LEU A 284 10.93 -7.72 1.14
N ARG A 285 12.02 -8.24 0.55
CA ARG A 285 12.07 -8.56 -0.88
C ARG A 285 11.00 -9.60 -1.25
N ASN A 286 10.91 -10.68 -0.49
CA ASN A 286 9.88 -11.70 -0.72
C ASN A 286 8.45 -11.13 -0.62
N LEU A 287 8.20 -10.20 0.32
CA LEU A 287 6.91 -9.53 0.44
C LEU A 287 6.59 -8.66 -0.79
N ALA A 288 7.61 -8.04 -1.39
CA ALA A 288 7.44 -7.29 -2.62
C ALA A 288 7.25 -8.21 -3.84
N ASP A 289 7.99 -9.34 -3.92
CA ASP A 289 7.90 -10.32 -5.02
C ASP A 289 6.51 -10.97 -5.13
N VAL A 290 5.78 -11.09 -4.00
CA VAL A 290 4.38 -11.55 -4.04
C VAL A 290 3.39 -10.41 -4.36
N GLY A 291 3.91 -9.24 -4.76
CA GLY A 291 3.13 -8.14 -5.36
C GLY A 291 2.78 -7.00 -4.39
N ARG A 292 3.29 -6.95 -3.17
CA ARG A 292 3.12 -5.79 -2.29
C ARG A 292 4.10 -4.67 -2.66
N THR A 293 3.67 -3.43 -2.63
CA THR A 293 4.57 -2.28 -2.71
C THR A 293 5.16 -2.02 -1.34
N VAL A 294 6.49 -2.12 -1.21
CA VAL A 294 7.18 -2.02 0.07
C VAL A 294 8.16 -0.85 0.06
N ALA A 295 8.05 0.07 0.99
CA ALA A 295 9.00 1.16 1.16
C ALA A 295 9.51 1.22 2.60
N LEU A 296 10.83 1.29 2.75
CA LEU A 296 11.45 1.36 4.08
C LEU A 296 12.40 2.54 4.19
N VAL A 297 12.47 3.11 5.39
CA VAL A 297 13.56 4.00 5.78
C VAL A 297 14.68 3.15 6.37
N THR A 298 15.91 3.36 5.96
CA THR A 298 17.06 2.69 6.54
C THR A 298 18.32 3.57 6.52
N HIS A 299 19.19 3.36 7.48
CA HIS A 299 20.56 3.87 7.50
C HIS A 299 21.58 2.80 7.06
N ALA A 300 21.17 1.53 7.03
CA ALA A 300 22.02 0.42 6.63
C ALA A 300 22.00 0.27 5.11
N THR A 301 23.11 0.56 4.44
CA THR A 301 23.22 0.52 2.99
C THR A 301 23.78 -0.79 2.44
N ASN A 302 24.23 -1.71 3.31
CA ASN A 302 24.86 -2.97 2.89
C ASN A 302 23.96 -3.87 2.04
N ASN A 303 22.64 -3.80 2.27
CA ASN A 303 21.67 -4.66 1.58
C ASN A 303 20.68 -3.90 0.67
N VAL A 304 20.94 -2.60 0.39
CA VAL A 304 20.08 -1.80 -0.50
C VAL A 304 20.08 -2.29 -1.95
N MET A 305 21.08 -3.08 -2.35
CA MET A 305 21.13 -3.74 -3.66
C MET A 305 20.00 -4.76 -3.86
N LEU A 306 19.28 -5.15 -2.81
CA LEU A 306 18.06 -5.97 -2.90
C LEU A 306 16.82 -5.15 -3.28
N CYS A 307 16.93 -3.81 -3.27
CA CYS A 307 15.84 -2.91 -3.60
C CYS A 307 15.78 -2.67 -5.12
N ASP A 308 14.58 -2.42 -5.63
CA ASP A 308 14.37 -1.98 -7.02
C ASP A 308 14.72 -0.50 -7.19
N GLN A 309 14.54 0.27 -6.11
CA GLN A 309 14.80 1.70 -6.10
C GLN A 309 15.41 2.15 -4.79
N VAL A 310 16.37 3.07 -4.88
CA VAL A 310 16.93 3.79 -3.74
C VAL A 310 16.61 5.27 -3.90
N VAL A 311 16.15 5.89 -2.83
CA VAL A 311 15.81 7.31 -2.75
C VAL A 311 16.73 7.98 -1.75
N PHE A 312 17.62 8.86 -2.22
CA PHE A 312 18.51 9.65 -1.36
C PHE A 312 17.92 11.02 -1.04
N LEU A 313 17.69 11.25 0.26
CA LEU A 313 17.34 12.55 0.80
C LEU A 313 18.55 13.22 1.44
N GLY A 314 18.84 14.44 1.00
CA GLY A 314 19.84 15.30 1.59
C GLY A 314 19.26 16.24 2.66
N GLN A 315 20.13 17.04 3.26
CA GLN A 315 19.76 18.01 4.30
C GLN A 315 18.66 18.95 3.79
N GLY A 316 17.73 19.33 4.68
CA GLY A 316 16.55 20.15 4.32
C GLY A 316 15.43 19.37 3.61
N GLY A 317 15.53 18.04 3.49
CA GLY A 317 14.50 17.21 2.86
C GLY A 317 14.50 17.29 1.33
N HIS A 318 15.64 17.66 0.74
CA HIS A 318 15.82 17.70 -0.70
C HIS A 318 16.06 16.30 -1.26
N LEU A 319 15.32 15.93 -2.31
CA LEU A 319 15.51 14.67 -3.00
C LEU A 319 16.67 14.79 -4.00
N CYS A 320 17.77 14.08 -3.72
CA CYS A 320 19.00 14.14 -4.53
C CYS A 320 19.11 13.00 -5.56
N TYR A 321 18.45 11.87 -5.30
CA TYR A 321 18.40 10.73 -6.21
C TYR A 321 17.17 9.86 -5.97
N ALA A 322 16.60 9.32 -7.05
CA ALA A 322 15.59 8.26 -7.01
C ALA A 322 15.75 7.36 -8.25
N GLY A 323 16.24 6.15 -8.05
CA GLY A 323 16.51 5.22 -9.15
C GLY A 323 17.14 3.91 -8.70
N PRO A 324 17.57 3.06 -9.66
CA PRO A 324 18.18 1.77 -9.37
C PRO A 324 19.44 1.91 -8.51
N PRO A 325 19.66 1.01 -7.53
CA PRO A 325 20.82 1.06 -6.64
C PRO A 325 22.15 1.10 -7.39
N GLU A 326 22.28 0.35 -8.49
CA GLU A 326 23.51 0.21 -9.28
C GLU A 326 23.96 1.53 -9.94
N GLN A 327 23.02 2.43 -10.21
CA GLN A 327 23.28 3.71 -10.84
C GLN A 327 23.56 4.83 -9.84
N CYS A 328 23.32 4.58 -8.56
CA CYS A 328 23.31 5.62 -7.53
C CYS A 328 24.69 6.27 -7.35
N VAL A 329 25.74 5.46 -7.18
CA VAL A 329 27.13 5.96 -6.97
C VAL A 329 27.60 6.76 -8.17
N GLY A 330 27.36 6.23 -9.39
CA GLY A 330 27.74 6.91 -10.64
C GLY A 330 26.99 8.21 -10.87
N HIS A 331 25.74 8.32 -10.39
CA HIS A 331 24.95 9.55 -10.46
C HIS A 331 25.64 10.73 -9.77
N PHE A 332 26.28 10.48 -8.62
CA PHE A 332 27.04 11.51 -7.89
C PHE A 332 28.48 11.70 -8.40
N GLY A 333 28.87 11.02 -9.49
CA GLY A 333 30.22 11.07 -10.03
C GLY A 333 31.26 10.38 -9.13
N LEU A 334 30.83 9.46 -8.27
CA LEU A 334 31.68 8.72 -7.34
C LEU A 334 32.04 7.35 -7.92
N THR A 335 33.13 6.77 -7.43
CA THR A 335 33.62 5.44 -7.85
C THR A 335 33.68 4.43 -6.70
N GLY A 336 33.31 4.85 -5.50
CA GLY A 336 33.34 4.05 -4.27
C GLY A 336 32.03 3.30 -4.00
N ASP A 337 31.56 3.40 -2.78
CA ASP A 337 30.35 2.74 -2.30
C ASP A 337 29.28 3.75 -1.80
N PHE A 338 28.21 3.25 -1.20
CA PHE A 338 27.15 4.10 -0.66
C PHE A 338 27.62 5.00 0.49
N SER A 339 28.69 4.65 1.21
CA SER A 339 29.23 5.49 2.29
C SER A 339 29.79 6.81 1.75
N ASP A 340 30.37 6.79 0.56
CA ASP A 340 30.89 7.98 -0.10
C ASP A 340 29.78 8.97 -0.47
N ILE A 341 28.59 8.46 -0.78
CA ILE A 341 27.41 9.31 -1.04
C ILE A 341 27.02 10.09 0.22
N TYR A 342 27.05 9.44 1.40
CA TYR A 342 26.78 10.16 2.65
C TYR A 342 27.78 11.29 2.91
N GLN A 343 29.07 11.03 2.67
CA GLN A 343 30.09 12.06 2.78
C GLN A 343 29.91 13.17 1.72
N TYR A 344 29.54 12.79 0.50
CA TYR A 344 29.26 13.75 -0.58
C TYR A 344 28.06 14.64 -0.26
N LEU A 345 27.03 14.12 0.40
CA LEU A 345 25.83 14.85 0.78
C LEU A 345 25.93 15.50 2.18
N ASP A 346 27.04 15.33 2.90
CA ASP A 346 27.34 16.07 4.13
C ASP A 346 27.84 17.49 3.79
N ARG A 347 26.94 18.29 3.23
CA ARG A 347 27.19 19.67 2.75
C ARG A 347 26.12 20.61 3.28
N SER A 348 26.31 21.91 3.04
CA SER A 348 25.29 22.90 3.40
C SER A 348 23.97 22.63 2.69
N GLU A 349 22.86 22.99 3.31
CA GLU A 349 21.52 22.85 2.72
C GLU A 349 21.44 23.52 1.34
N LYS A 350 22.12 24.66 1.16
CA LYS A 350 22.18 25.39 -0.12
C LYS A 350 22.84 24.56 -1.24
N ASP A 351 23.93 23.85 -0.94
CA ASP A 351 24.62 23.00 -1.91
C ASP A 351 23.76 21.78 -2.26
N ILE A 352 23.09 21.22 -1.25
CA ILE A 352 22.16 20.09 -1.43
C ILE A 352 20.95 20.50 -2.28
N ALA A 353 20.39 21.69 -2.05
CA ALA A 353 19.30 22.23 -2.87
C ALA A 353 19.72 22.34 -4.35
N ALA A 354 20.94 22.84 -4.63
CA ALA A 354 21.44 22.91 -6.00
C ALA A 354 21.60 21.53 -6.68
N ILE A 355 22.05 20.52 -5.92
CA ILE A 355 22.14 19.13 -6.41
C ILE A 355 20.74 18.60 -6.76
N ALA A 356 19.75 18.79 -5.87
CA ALA A 356 18.39 18.36 -6.05
C ALA A 356 17.71 19.06 -7.24
N ASP A 357 17.91 20.37 -7.39
CA ASP A 357 17.33 21.15 -8.51
C ASP A 357 17.88 20.68 -9.86
N ASN A 358 19.14 20.31 -9.94
CA ASN A 358 19.74 19.74 -11.16
C ASN A 358 19.13 18.36 -11.50
N TYR A 359 18.70 17.60 -10.52
CA TYR A 359 18.11 16.27 -10.72
C TYR A 359 16.58 16.30 -10.93
N ARG A 360 15.88 17.33 -10.43
CA ARG A 360 14.42 17.48 -10.50
C ARG A 360 13.81 17.24 -11.89
N PRO A 361 14.38 17.77 -13.02
CA PRO A 361 13.81 17.54 -14.35
C PRO A 361 13.76 16.05 -14.73
N GLN A 362 14.77 15.28 -14.33
CA GLN A 362 14.88 13.84 -14.63
C GLN A 362 13.81 13.05 -13.87
N ILE A 363 13.48 13.46 -12.66
CA ILE A 363 12.42 12.84 -11.85
C ILE A 363 11.04 13.18 -12.42
N LEU A 364 10.81 14.44 -12.76
CA LEU A 364 9.54 14.91 -13.33
C LEU A 364 9.20 14.19 -14.65
N ALA A 365 10.21 13.87 -15.45
CA ALA A 365 10.03 13.11 -16.70
C ALA A 365 9.55 11.67 -16.47
N LYS A 366 9.77 11.12 -15.29
CA LYS A 366 9.32 9.75 -14.90
C LYS A 366 7.91 9.71 -14.30
N LEU A 367 7.37 10.86 -13.88
CA LEU A 367 6.02 10.92 -13.33
C LEU A 367 4.98 10.82 -14.45
N PRO A 368 3.90 10.05 -14.27
CA PRO A 368 2.83 9.98 -15.26
C PRO A 368 2.18 11.35 -15.45
N ALA A 369 1.69 11.61 -16.66
CA ALA A 369 0.89 12.80 -16.91
C ALA A 369 -0.33 12.83 -15.99
N VAL A 370 -0.68 14.01 -15.44
CA VAL A 370 -1.93 14.17 -14.70
C VAL A 370 -3.07 14.00 -15.71
N SER A 371 -3.93 13.02 -15.52
CA SER A 371 -5.18 12.97 -16.25
C SER A 371 -5.98 14.22 -15.89
N SER A 372 -6.24 15.09 -16.87
CA SER A 372 -6.87 16.40 -16.73
C SER A 372 -8.38 16.33 -16.38
N GLN A 373 -8.79 15.46 -15.46
CA GLN A 373 -10.19 15.33 -15.04
C GLN A 373 -10.51 15.92 -13.66
N ALA A 374 -9.58 16.69 -13.05
CA ALA A 374 -9.79 17.26 -11.70
C ALA A 374 -10.03 18.77 -11.66
N ASN A 375 -10.26 19.46 -12.80
CA ASN A 375 -10.45 20.92 -12.84
C ASN A 375 -11.73 21.35 -13.57
N GLU A 376 -12.86 20.69 -13.33
CA GLU A 376 -14.17 21.27 -13.62
C GLU A 376 -15.17 20.78 -12.58
N GLN A 377 -15.14 21.42 -11.40
CA GLN A 377 -16.34 21.74 -10.59
C GLN A 377 -15.97 22.69 -9.45
#